data_350f0aefb6de19286052a6c0d4116d69
#
_entry.id   350f0aefb6de19286052a6c0d4116d69
#
_cell.length_a   1.000
_cell.length_b   1.000
_cell.length_c   1.000
_cell.angle_alpha   90.00
_cell.angle_beta   90.00
_cell.angle_gamma   90.00
#
_symmetry.space_group_name_H-M   'P 1'
#
loop_
_entity.id
_entity.type
_entity.pdbx_description
1 polymer ?
#
loop_
_entity_poly.entity_id
_entity_poly.type
_entity_poly.pdbx_seq_one_letter_code
_entity_poly.pdbx_strand_id
1 'polypeptide(L)'
;RIDPDFQARLLRAAELWRLQPARPLVLLGGRFDEGESEAELARRGLIEAGVADDASFLLESESRDTLQNLRNARDLLRDRVQAAPVVLLSSRYHLARCALFARNLGLDAELCAAEADWQWHPVALWRVAGEAAYVCWTDLGTRWARLIGHRGMLERIS
;
A
#
# COMPACT_ATOMS: atom_id res chain seq x y z
N ARG A 1 0.92 -2.56 -21.49
CA ARG A 1 -0.37 -3.15 -21.04
C ARG A 1 -0.41 -3.07 -19.53
N ILE A 2 -1.38 -2.33 -18.98
CA ILE A 2 -1.54 -2.19 -17.52
C ILE A 2 -1.81 -3.58 -16.93
N ASP A 3 -1.11 -3.91 -15.83
CA ASP A 3 -1.31 -5.16 -15.08
C ASP A 3 -2.76 -5.23 -14.55
N PRO A 4 -3.47 -6.36 -14.69
CA PRO A 4 -4.85 -6.53 -14.20
C PRO A 4 -5.02 -6.20 -12.70
N ASP A 5 -4.05 -6.58 -11.86
CA ASP A 5 -4.08 -6.28 -10.43
C ASP A 5 -3.96 -4.77 -10.17
N PHE A 6 -3.15 -4.07 -10.96
CA PHE A 6 -3.03 -2.62 -10.90
C PHE A 6 -4.34 -1.94 -11.32
N GLN A 7 -4.96 -2.42 -12.41
CA GLN A 7 -6.24 -1.89 -12.88
C GLN A 7 -7.36 -2.09 -11.85
N ALA A 8 -7.43 -3.26 -11.20
CA ALA A 8 -8.40 -3.51 -10.13
C ALA A 8 -8.23 -2.54 -8.97
N ARG A 9 -6.98 -2.25 -8.56
CA ARG A 9 -6.67 -1.25 -7.53
C ARG A 9 -7.17 0.14 -7.91
N LEU A 10 -6.96 0.58 -9.16
CA LEU A 10 -7.41 1.90 -9.64
C LEU A 10 -8.94 2.00 -9.63
N LEU A 11 -9.64 1.01 -10.15
CA LEU A 11 -11.11 1.00 -10.18
C LEU A 11 -11.69 1.06 -8.77
N ARG A 12 -11.15 0.24 -7.86
CA ARG A 12 -11.60 0.24 -6.46
C ARG A 12 -11.30 1.56 -5.75
N ALA A 13 -10.13 2.16 -5.99
CA ALA A 13 -9.79 3.48 -5.45
C ALA A 13 -10.76 4.58 -5.96
N ALA A 14 -11.11 4.55 -7.24
CA ALA A 14 -12.07 5.48 -7.81
C ALA A 14 -13.48 5.31 -7.21
N GLU A 15 -13.92 4.08 -6.92
CA GLU A 15 -15.17 3.81 -6.21
C GLU A 15 -15.17 4.40 -4.80
N LEU A 16 -14.11 4.16 -4.02
CA LEU A 16 -13.97 4.69 -2.67
C LEU A 16 -13.92 6.22 -2.66
N TRP A 17 -13.22 6.82 -3.61
CA TRP A 17 -13.16 8.27 -3.73
C TRP A 17 -14.54 8.88 -4.02
N ARG A 18 -15.36 8.26 -4.86
CA ARG A 18 -16.73 8.74 -5.14
C ARG A 18 -17.61 8.77 -3.89
N LEU A 19 -17.36 7.86 -2.93
CA LEU A 19 -18.09 7.85 -1.66
C LEU A 19 -17.63 8.99 -0.72
N GLN A 20 -16.37 9.42 -0.82
CA GLN A 20 -15.78 10.45 0.03
C GLN A 20 -14.80 11.35 -0.75
N PRO A 21 -15.29 12.22 -1.68
CA PRO A 21 -14.43 13.00 -2.57
C PRO A 21 -13.52 14.01 -1.86
N ALA A 22 -13.84 14.39 -0.63
CA ALA A 22 -13.02 15.31 0.16
C ALA A 22 -11.76 14.65 0.76
N ARG A 23 -11.67 13.31 0.77
CA ARG A 23 -10.50 12.62 1.29
C ARG A 23 -9.34 12.68 0.29
N PRO A 24 -8.10 12.95 0.76
CA PRO A 24 -6.93 12.89 -0.09
C PRO A 24 -6.64 11.44 -0.51
N LEU A 25 -6.16 11.29 -1.73
CA LEU A 25 -5.66 10.04 -2.29
C LEU A 25 -4.13 10.03 -2.21
N VAL A 26 -3.56 9.14 -1.41
CA VAL A 26 -2.11 8.93 -1.35
C VAL A 26 -1.75 7.80 -2.30
N LEU A 27 -1.03 8.13 -3.36
CA LEU A 27 -0.61 7.20 -4.40
C LEU A 27 0.84 6.82 -4.15
N LEU A 28 1.07 5.52 -3.95
CA LEU A 28 2.37 4.98 -3.57
C LEU A 28 2.94 4.13 -4.70
N GLY A 29 4.18 4.37 -5.05
CA GLY A 29 4.91 3.56 -6.00
C GLY A 29 6.05 4.32 -6.68
N GLY A 30 7.26 3.83 -6.43
CA GLY A 30 8.49 4.43 -6.97
C GLY A 30 8.69 4.17 -8.45
N ARG A 31 9.87 4.56 -8.92
CA ARG A 31 10.33 4.32 -10.30
C ARG A 31 11.20 3.07 -10.34
N PHE A 32 10.96 2.25 -11.34
CA PHE A 32 11.83 1.11 -11.61
C PHE A 32 12.88 1.42 -12.67
N ASP A 33 12.62 2.42 -13.55
CA ASP A 33 13.47 2.89 -14.64
C ASP A 33 13.38 4.41 -14.78
N GLU A 34 14.01 4.99 -15.82
CA GLU A 34 13.97 6.43 -16.13
C GLU A 34 12.57 6.95 -16.57
N GLY A 35 11.54 6.08 -16.49
CA GLY A 35 10.17 6.38 -16.86
C GLY A 35 9.34 7.05 -15.76
N GLU A 36 8.04 7.07 -16.00
CA GLU A 36 7.01 7.54 -15.06
C GLU A 36 6.93 6.59 -13.84
N SER A 37 6.76 7.14 -12.63
CA SER A 37 6.58 6.34 -11.42
C SER A 37 5.24 5.61 -11.39
N GLU A 38 5.13 4.54 -10.59
CA GLU A 38 3.85 3.85 -10.40
C GLU A 38 2.79 4.79 -9.81
N ALA A 39 3.20 5.73 -8.94
CA ALA A 39 2.31 6.75 -8.37
C ALA A 39 1.76 7.72 -9.44
N GLU A 40 2.58 8.15 -10.40
CA GLU A 40 2.15 9.00 -11.52
C GLU A 40 1.22 8.24 -12.47
N LEU A 41 1.55 6.99 -12.79
CA LEU A 41 0.69 6.09 -13.55
C LEU A 41 -0.67 5.90 -12.87
N ALA A 42 -0.66 5.74 -11.53
CA ALA A 42 -1.88 5.60 -10.75
C ALA A 42 -2.74 6.87 -10.82
N ARG A 43 -2.15 8.06 -10.69
CA ARG A 43 -2.87 9.33 -10.81
C ARG A 43 -3.58 9.41 -12.17
N ARG A 44 -2.86 9.16 -13.25
CA ARG A 44 -3.44 9.19 -14.61
C ARG A 44 -4.58 8.18 -14.76
N GLY A 45 -4.38 6.94 -14.33
CA GLY A 45 -5.41 5.91 -14.40
C GLY A 45 -6.65 6.22 -13.55
N LEU A 46 -6.50 6.90 -12.41
CA LEU A 46 -7.63 7.36 -11.59
C LEU A 46 -8.43 8.46 -12.28
N ILE A 47 -7.78 9.41 -12.95
CA ILE A 47 -8.44 10.45 -13.74
C ILE A 47 -9.21 9.80 -14.91
N GLU A 48 -8.60 8.84 -15.61
CA GLU A 48 -9.27 8.05 -16.66
C GLU A 48 -10.47 7.25 -16.11
N ALA A 49 -10.40 6.79 -14.85
CA ALA A 49 -11.51 6.13 -14.16
C ALA A 49 -12.58 7.09 -13.61
N GLY A 50 -12.44 8.39 -13.84
CA GLY A 50 -13.44 9.42 -13.51
C GLY A 50 -13.24 10.08 -12.14
N VAL A 51 -12.08 9.98 -11.54
CA VAL A 51 -11.67 10.84 -10.41
C VAL A 51 -11.36 12.23 -10.94
N ALA A 52 -11.82 13.27 -10.26
CA ALA A 52 -11.59 14.64 -10.70
C ALA A 52 -10.09 15.00 -10.71
N ASP A 53 -9.63 15.75 -11.71
CA ASP A 53 -8.21 16.13 -11.86
C ASP A 53 -7.75 17.07 -10.74
N ASP A 54 -8.67 17.84 -10.16
CA ASP A 54 -8.47 18.70 -8.99
C ASP A 54 -8.60 17.96 -7.63
N ALA A 55 -8.81 16.63 -7.64
CA ALA A 55 -8.81 15.85 -6.43
C ALA A 55 -7.48 15.99 -5.67
N SER A 56 -7.55 15.90 -4.34
CA SER A 56 -6.35 16.00 -3.50
C SER A 56 -5.48 14.75 -3.64
N PHE A 57 -4.56 14.76 -4.61
CA PHE A 57 -3.55 13.72 -4.80
C PHE A 57 -2.27 14.03 -4.03
N LEU A 58 -1.75 13.04 -3.31
CA LEU A 58 -0.42 13.04 -2.71
C LEU A 58 0.36 11.90 -3.34
N LEU A 59 1.46 12.19 -4.02
CA LEU A 59 2.26 11.20 -4.71
C LEU A 59 3.52 10.90 -3.91
N GLU A 60 3.79 9.61 -3.72
CA GLU A 60 5.03 9.06 -3.19
C GLU A 60 5.70 8.23 -4.30
N SER A 61 6.81 8.72 -4.83
CA SER A 61 7.50 8.17 -6.00
C SER A 61 8.97 7.78 -5.76
N GLU A 62 9.44 7.87 -4.52
CA GLU A 62 10.85 7.64 -4.16
C GLU A 62 11.11 6.24 -3.57
N SER A 63 10.06 5.55 -3.16
CA SER A 63 10.17 4.26 -2.49
C SER A 63 10.58 3.13 -3.45
N ARG A 64 11.28 2.14 -2.89
CA ARG A 64 11.75 0.94 -3.61
C ARG A 64 11.11 -0.34 -3.09
N ASP A 65 10.39 -0.28 -1.98
CA ASP A 65 9.71 -1.41 -1.36
C ASP A 65 8.48 -0.99 -0.55
N THR A 66 7.67 -1.97 -0.13
CA THR A 66 6.41 -1.73 0.58
C THR A 66 6.60 -1.04 1.92
N LEU A 67 7.67 -1.34 2.66
CA LEU A 67 7.92 -0.71 3.95
C LEU A 67 8.24 0.78 3.78
N GLN A 68 9.10 1.09 2.80
CA GLN A 68 9.44 2.47 2.47
C GLN A 68 8.23 3.24 1.96
N ASN A 69 7.38 2.63 1.12
CA ASN A 69 6.10 3.20 0.69
C ASN A 69 5.26 3.66 1.88
N LEU A 70 5.05 2.77 2.85
CA LEU A 70 4.20 3.07 4.01
C LEU A 70 4.85 4.05 4.98
N ARG A 71 6.18 4.03 5.12
CA ARG A 71 6.91 5.01 5.93
C ARG A 71 6.78 6.40 5.33
N ASN A 72 7.01 6.54 4.03
CA ASN A 72 6.87 7.81 3.33
C ASN A 72 5.42 8.31 3.34
N ALA A 73 4.45 7.40 3.17
CA ALA A 73 3.03 7.73 3.28
C ALA A 73 2.68 8.27 4.68
N ARG A 74 3.16 7.61 5.75
CA ARG A 74 2.99 8.09 7.13
C ARG A 74 3.51 9.51 7.30
N ASP A 75 4.70 9.78 6.76
CA ASP A 75 5.34 11.09 6.90
C ASP A 75 4.60 12.17 6.09
N LEU A 76 4.08 11.84 4.89
CA LEU A 76 3.21 12.71 4.10
C LEU A 76 1.87 13.02 4.79
N LEU A 77 1.36 12.08 5.59
CA LEU A 77 0.09 12.20 6.28
C LEU A 77 0.20 12.81 7.68
N ARG A 78 1.39 12.89 8.26
CA ARG A 78 1.62 13.30 9.67
C ARG A 78 0.89 14.57 10.06
N ASP A 79 0.88 15.57 9.19
CA ASP A 79 0.28 16.88 9.46
C ASP A 79 -1.17 17.00 8.93
N ARG A 80 -1.69 15.95 8.27
CA ARG A 80 -2.96 16.02 7.53
C ARG A 80 -4.05 15.11 8.09
N VAL A 81 -3.68 14.05 8.82
CA VAL A 81 -4.63 13.06 9.34
C VAL A 81 -4.63 13.08 10.85
N GLN A 82 -5.50 13.92 11.44
CA GLN A 82 -5.62 14.03 12.89
C GLN A 82 -6.74 13.19 13.51
N ALA A 83 -7.64 12.53 12.77
CA ALA A 83 -8.83 11.96 13.38
C ALA A 83 -9.50 10.74 12.69
N ALA A 84 -8.99 10.23 11.58
CA ALA A 84 -9.65 9.10 10.92
C ALA A 84 -8.63 8.05 10.45
N PRO A 85 -8.95 6.76 10.56
CA PRO A 85 -8.09 5.69 10.06
C PRO A 85 -7.86 5.87 8.55
N VAL A 86 -6.65 5.52 8.11
CA VAL A 86 -6.27 5.50 6.70
C VAL A 86 -6.84 4.24 6.05
N VAL A 87 -7.54 4.37 4.92
CA VAL A 87 -7.92 3.19 4.14
C VAL A 87 -6.73 2.74 3.30
N LEU A 88 -6.18 1.57 3.62
CA LEU A 88 -5.05 0.97 2.94
C LEU A 88 -5.56 -0.01 1.89
N LEU A 89 -5.59 0.44 0.63
CA LEU A 89 -6.05 -0.32 -0.51
C LEU A 89 -4.89 -1.05 -1.20
N SER A 90 -5.02 -2.35 -1.38
CA SER A 90 -4.06 -3.17 -2.14
C SER A 90 -4.72 -4.44 -2.68
N SER A 91 -3.98 -5.18 -3.51
CA SER A 91 -4.41 -6.53 -3.91
C SER A 91 -4.52 -7.42 -2.68
N ARG A 92 -5.55 -8.27 -2.65
CA ARG A 92 -5.90 -9.10 -1.48
C ARG A 92 -4.73 -9.94 -0.95
N TYR A 93 -3.95 -10.54 -1.84
CA TYR A 93 -2.79 -11.35 -1.44
C TYR A 93 -1.70 -10.52 -0.74
N HIS A 94 -1.61 -9.22 -1.02
CA HIS A 94 -0.58 -8.32 -0.50
C HIS A 94 -0.98 -7.62 0.82
N LEU A 95 -2.27 -7.62 1.17
CA LEU A 95 -2.79 -6.89 2.34
C LEU A 95 -2.16 -7.32 3.67
N ALA A 96 -1.82 -8.62 3.82
CA ALA A 96 -1.19 -9.11 5.05
C ALA A 96 0.18 -8.45 5.31
N ARG A 97 0.99 -8.25 4.27
CA ARG A 97 2.26 -7.53 4.34
C ARG A 97 2.05 -6.06 4.67
N CYS A 98 1.10 -5.42 4.00
CA CYS A 98 0.74 -4.03 4.26
C CYS A 98 0.28 -3.83 5.71
N ALA A 99 -0.57 -4.73 6.25
CA ALA A 99 -1.03 -4.71 7.62
C ALA A 99 0.11 -4.85 8.63
N LEU A 100 1.05 -5.77 8.38
CA LEU A 100 2.22 -5.97 9.24
C LEU A 100 3.04 -4.68 9.33
N PHE A 101 3.35 -4.06 8.20
CA PHE A 101 4.15 -2.85 8.16
C PHE A 101 3.40 -1.64 8.71
N ALA A 102 2.11 -1.44 8.38
CA ALA A 102 1.29 -0.38 8.96
C ALA A 102 1.29 -0.46 10.49
N ARG A 103 1.07 -1.65 11.05
CA ARG A 103 1.13 -1.88 12.50
C ARG A 103 2.51 -1.54 13.09
N ASN A 104 3.61 -1.97 12.45
CA ASN A 104 4.96 -1.69 12.94
C ASN A 104 5.30 -0.19 12.88
N LEU A 105 4.72 0.54 11.93
CA LEU A 105 4.87 1.98 11.77
C LEU A 105 3.90 2.80 12.64
N GLY A 106 2.99 2.15 13.38
CA GLY A 106 1.97 2.83 14.17
C GLY A 106 0.90 3.55 13.36
N LEU A 107 0.69 3.13 12.09
CA LEU A 107 -0.40 3.63 11.26
C LEU A 107 -1.72 2.95 11.65
N ASP A 108 -2.73 3.75 11.99
CA ASP A 108 -4.10 3.28 12.12
C ASP A 108 -4.72 3.13 10.73
N ALA A 109 -4.87 1.89 10.30
CA ALA A 109 -5.25 1.59 8.92
C ALA A 109 -6.37 0.54 8.85
N GLU A 110 -7.40 0.85 8.08
CA GLU A 110 -8.42 -0.09 7.63
C GLU A 110 -7.99 -0.72 6.31
N LEU A 111 -8.00 -2.06 6.25
CA LEU A 111 -7.58 -2.77 5.05
C LEU A 111 -8.72 -2.90 4.05
N CYS A 112 -8.46 -2.57 2.80
CA CYS A 112 -9.38 -2.71 1.69
C CYS A 112 -8.75 -3.53 0.56
N ALA A 113 -9.41 -4.63 0.17
CA ALA A 113 -9.01 -5.40 -0.99
C ALA A 113 -9.49 -4.72 -2.28
N ALA A 114 -8.64 -4.74 -3.30
CA ALA A 114 -9.00 -4.24 -4.63
C ALA A 114 -10.02 -5.16 -5.32
N GLU A 115 -9.90 -6.47 -5.10
CA GLU A 115 -10.78 -7.46 -5.69
C GLU A 115 -12.06 -7.63 -4.83
N ALA A 116 -13.23 -7.52 -5.47
CA ALA A 116 -14.52 -7.76 -4.81
C ALA A 116 -14.65 -9.22 -4.38
N ASP A 117 -14.30 -10.16 -5.27
CA ASP A 117 -14.39 -11.58 -5.05
C ASP A 117 -13.03 -12.27 -5.12
N TRP A 118 -12.85 -13.30 -4.30
CA TRP A 118 -11.67 -14.15 -4.34
C TRP A 118 -11.89 -15.32 -5.29
N GLN A 119 -11.06 -15.39 -6.33
CA GLN A 119 -11.05 -16.53 -7.25
C GLN A 119 -9.93 -17.50 -6.89
N TRP A 120 -10.30 -18.73 -6.54
CA TRP A 120 -9.36 -19.80 -6.25
C TRP A 120 -8.75 -20.37 -7.54
N HIS A 121 -7.54 -19.97 -7.86
CA HIS A 121 -6.77 -20.58 -8.94
C HIS A 121 -5.31 -20.77 -8.51
N PRO A 122 -4.55 -21.70 -9.12
CA PRO A 122 -3.21 -22.07 -8.67
C PRO A 122 -2.24 -20.88 -8.52
N VAL A 123 -2.27 -19.94 -9.45
CA VAL A 123 -1.40 -18.75 -9.41
C VAL A 123 -1.73 -17.86 -8.21
N ALA A 124 -3.01 -17.66 -7.88
CA ALA A 124 -3.42 -16.89 -6.71
C ALA A 124 -2.95 -17.58 -5.42
N LEU A 125 -3.06 -18.91 -5.33
CA LEU A 125 -2.58 -19.68 -4.19
C LEU A 125 -1.06 -19.54 -4.00
N TRP A 126 -0.27 -19.61 -5.07
CA TRP A 126 1.17 -19.42 -5.02
C TRP A 126 1.56 -18.00 -4.57
N ARG A 127 0.85 -16.97 -5.04
CA ARG A 127 1.06 -15.59 -4.60
C ARG A 127 0.77 -15.45 -3.10
N VAL A 128 -0.36 -15.98 -2.62
CA VAL A 128 -0.70 -15.97 -1.18
C VAL A 128 0.32 -16.74 -0.35
N ALA A 129 0.76 -17.92 -0.81
CA ALA A 129 1.77 -18.70 -0.09
C ALA A 129 3.11 -17.96 0.01
N GLY A 130 3.56 -17.31 -1.07
CA GLY A 130 4.77 -16.50 -1.08
C GLY A 130 4.67 -15.29 -0.13
N GLU A 131 3.56 -14.57 -0.16
CA GLU A 131 3.30 -13.46 0.76
C GLU A 131 3.22 -13.92 2.22
N ALA A 132 2.53 -15.03 2.48
CA ALA A 132 2.45 -15.61 3.82
C ALA A 132 3.84 -15.99 4.36
N ALA A 133 4.68 -16.64 3.56
CA ALA A 133 6.05 -16.98 3.93
C ALA A 133 6.87 -15.72 4.23
N TYR A 134 6.76 -14.68 3.40
CA TYR A 134 7.45 -13.42 3.61
C TYR A 134 7.00 -12.73 4.92
N VAL A 135 5.69 -12.66 5.17
CA VAL A 135 5.12 -12.06 6.38
C VAL A 135 5.57 -12.82 7.62
N CYS A 136 5.49 -14.16 7.61
CA CYS A 136 5.97 -14.99 8.71
C CYS A 136 7.45 -14.78 8.99
N TRP A 137 8.28 -14.77 7.96
CA TRP A 137 9.72 -14.54 8.11
C TRP A 137 10.02 -13.17 8.71
N THR A 138 9.35 -12.13 8.20
CA THR A 138 9.55 -10.76 8.67
C THR A 138 9.05 -10.57 10.11
N ASP A 139 7.89 -11.12 10.46
CA ASP A 139 7.34 -11.03 11.83
C ASP A 139 8.21 -11.79 12.85
N LEU A 140 8.66 -13.00 12.49
CA LEU A 140 9.57 -13.77 13.33
C LEU A 140 10.91 -13.03 13.52
N GLY A 141 11.48 -12.49 12.43
CA GLY A 141 12.73 -11.72 12.50
C GLY A 141 12.57 -10.47 13.38
N THR A 142 11.44 -9.78 13.27
CA THR A 142 11.15 -8.61 14.11
C THR A 142 11.02 -8.96 15.58
N ARG A 143 10.31 -10.05 15.91
CA ARG A 143 10.17 -10.54 17.29
C ARG A 143 11.49 -10.96 17.87
N TRP A 144 12.29 -11.69 17.08
CA TRP A 144 13.64 -12.10 17.48
C TRP A 144 14.55 -10.90 17.75
N ALA A 145 14.57 -9.90 16.84
CA ALA A 145 15.35 -8.69 17.02
C ALA A 145 14.95 -7.91 18.29
N ARG A 146 13.66 -7.89 18.64
CA ARG A 146 13.18 -7.29 19.90
C ARG A 146 13.65 -8.07 21.11
N LEU A 147 13.61 -9.41 21.07
CA LEU A 147 14.05 -10.28 22.18
C LEU A 147 15.54 -10.13 22.49
N ILE A 148 16.39 -10.03 21.45
CA ILE A 148 17.85 -9.91 21.63
C ILE A 148 18.34 -8.45 21.74
N GLY A 149 17.42 -7.47 21.66
CA GLY A 149 17.75 -6.05 21.73
C GLY A 149 18.58 -5.51 20.57
N HIS A 150 18.49 -6.13 19.38
CA HIS A 150 19.31 -5.77 18.22
C HIS A 150 18.78 -4.51 17.53
N ARG A 151 19.26 -3.33 18.01
CA ARG A 151 18.78 -2.00 17.56
C ARG A 151 18.88 -1.79 16.04
N GLY A 152 19.99 -2.14 15.42
CA GLY A 152 20.19 -1.93 13.97
C GLY A 152 19.24 -2.75 13.07
N MET A 153 18.67 -3.86 13.58
CA MET A 153 17.65 -4.62 12.86
C MET A 153 16.26 -3.99 13.06
N LEU A 154 16.01 -3.42 14.23
CA LEU A 154 14.73 -2.72 14.51
C LEU A 154 14.62 -1.40 13.74
N GLU A 155 15.70 -0.65 13.58
CA GLU A 155 15.73 0.60 12.80
C GLU A 155 15.43 0.39 11.31
N ARG A 156 15.68 -0.79 10.78
CA ARG A 156 15.34 -1.14 9.39
C ARG A 156 13.85 -1.42 9.17
N ILE A 157 13.11 -1.71 10.24
CA ILE A 157 11.72 -2.22 10.21
C ILE A 157 10.72 -1.21 10.84
N SER A 158 11.23 -0.13 11.46
CA SER A 158 10.42 0.93 12.10
C SER A 158 10.31 2.20 11.26
#